data_0736aa615ada41f364eb6bdde234341b
#
_entry.id   0736aa615ada41f364eb6bdde234341b
#
_cell.length_a   1.000
_cell.length_b   1.000
_cell.length_c   1.000
_cell.angle_alpha   90.00
_cell.angle_beta   90.00
_cell.angle_gamma   90.00
#
_symmetry.space_group_name_H-M   'P 1'
#
loop_
_entity.id
_entity.type
_entity.pdbx_description
1 polymer ?
#
loop_
_entity_poly.entity_id
_entity_poly.type
_entity_poly.pdbx_seq_one_letter_code
_entity_poly.pdbx_strand_id
1 'polypeptide(L)'
;MSKRDFYELLGVSRTATEADIKVSFRKLAMKFHPDRNPGDAEAEVKFKEINEAYQILMDPQQRAAYDRHGHAAFEQGRGGGGFGDGFASSMADIFEDLFGDFAGRQRGGRSGGRERGSDLRYNLEITLEEAYAGKTAELKIPTAMTCEACTGTGAKAGSKAKTCSTCGGHGRVRAQQGFFAIERTCMACQGRGETIENPCPTCRGDGRVMQERNLSVNIPAGVEDGTRIRLAGEGEGGLRGGPSGDLYIFLSVKPHQLFQRDGADLFCRVPISMASAALGADIKVPTLDGQEAEIAIPEGTQTGKQFPIKGRGMTILRAKNRGDLYIQVVVETPRNLNARQRELLKEFLAQSSGDNQPESEGFFGKVRDFFAGGS
;
A
#
# COMPACT_ATOMS: atom_id res chain seq x y z
N MET A 1 -44.62 1.11 -16.77
CA MET A 1 -43.69 1.86 -17.62
C MET A 1 -42.99 0.87 -18.52
N SER A 2 -42.96 1.08 -19.85
CA SER A 2 -42.25 0.20 -20.77
C SER A 2 -40.73 0.28 -20.49
N LYS A 3 -40.07 -0.87 -20.28
CA LYS A 3 -38.62 -0.91 -20.13
C LYS A 3 -37.99 -0.42 -21.43
N ARG A 4 -36.90 0.38 -21.31
CA ARG A 4 -36.11 0.86 -22.45
C ARG A 4 -35.41 -0.31 -23.14
N ASP A 5 -35.25 -0.22 -24.44
CA ASP A 5 -34.48 -1.21 -25.21
C ASP A 5 -33.01 -1.24 -24.75
N PHE A 6 -32.42 -2.44 -24.57
CA PHE A 6 -31.06 -2.60 -24.08
C PHE A 6 -29.99 -2.00 -24.98
N TYR A 7 -30.20 -2.02 -26.31
CA TYR A 7 -29.30 -1.37 -27.25
C TYR A 7 -29.38 0.16 -27.13
N GLU A 8 -30.58 0.70 -26.93
CA GLU A 8 -30.75 2.14 -26.66
C GLU A 8 -30.16 2.57 -25.33
N LEU A 9 -30.29 1.75 -24.29
CA LEU A 9 -29.66 2.02 -22.98
C LEU A 9 -28.14 2.11 -23.08
N LEU A 10 -27.53 1.24 -23.85
CA LEU A 10 -26.08 1.27 -24.11
C LEU A 10 -25.68 2.27 -25.21
N GLY A 11 -26.64 2.84 -25.95
CA GLY A 11 -26.36 3.79 -27.03
C GLY A 11 -25.62 3.14 -28.22
N VAL A 12 -25.91 1.88 -28.52
CA VAL A 12 -25.31 1.12 -29.61
C VAL A 12 -26.37 0.61 -30.58
N SER A 13 -26.00 0.30 -31.81
CA SER A 13 -26.92 -0.28 -32.78
C SER A 13 -27.20 -1.76 -32.49
N ARG A 14 -28.33 -2.31 -32.98
CA ARG A 14 -28.65 -3.74 -32.82
C ARG A 14 -27.62 -4.64 -33.55
N THR A 15 -26.87 -4.10 -34.50
CA THR A 15 -25.81 -4.78 -35.21
C THR A 15 -24.44 -4.58 -34.61
N ALA A 16 -24.35 -3.94 -33.42
CA ALA A 16 -23.09 -3.68 -32.75
C ALA A 16 -22.33 -4.96 -32.42
N THR A 17 -21.01 -4.90 -32.58
CA THR A 17 -20.13 -5.99 -32.16
C THR A 17 -19.97 -6.06 -30.65
N GLU A 18 -19.50 -7.20 -30.13
CA GLU A 18 -19.19 -7.32 -28.71
C GLU A 18 -18.17 -6.26 -28.25
N ALA A 19 -17.24 -5.87 -29.10
CA ALA A 19 -16.26 -4.83 -28.81
C ALA A 19 -16.93 -3.46 -28.62
N ASP A 20 -17.90 -3.13 -29.48
CA ASP A 20 -18.63 -1.86 -29.39
C ASP A 20 -19.48 -1.80 -28.12
N ILE A 21 -20.15 -2.90 -27.78
CA ILE A 21 -20.94 -3.04 -26.55
C ILE A 21 -20.04 -2.83 -25.31
N LYS A 22 -18.85 -3.44 -25.27
CA LYS A 22 -17.88 -3.27 -24.18
C LYS A 22 -17.39 -1.83 -24.04
N VAL A 23 -17.08 -1.17 -25.15
CA VAL A 23 -16.60 0.22 -25.13
C VAL A 23 -17.70 1.16 -24.59
N SER A 24 -18.93 1.01 -25.09
CA SER A 24 -20.05 1.84 -24.65
C SER A 24 -20.39 1.60 -23.19
N PHE A 25 -20.44 0.34 -22.74
CA PHE A 25 -20.64 -0.01 -21.34
C PHE A 25 -19.61 0.65 -20.43
N ARG A 26 -18.32 0.56 -20.73
CA ARG A 26 -17.26 1.20 -19.92
C ARG A 26 -17.46 2.71 -19.78
N LYS A 27 -17.82 3.37 -20.87
CA LYS A 27 -18.06 4.82 -20.88
C LYS A 27 -19.25 5.20 -19.98
N LEU A 28 -20.35 4.45 -20.07
CA LEU A 28 -21.55 4.70 -19.30
C LEU A 28 -21.39 4.29 -17.83
N ALA A 29 -20.73 3.17 -17.55
CA ALA A 29 -20.42 2.70 -16.21
C ALA A 29 -19.54 3.70 -15.45
N MET A 30 -18.50 4.27 -16.10
CA MET A 30 -17.70 5.35 -15.50
C MET A 30 -18.49 6.64 -15.26
N LYS A 31 -19.46 6.95 -16.12
CA LYS A 31 -20.30 8.16 -15.99
C LYS A 31 -21.27 8.06 -14.83
N PHE A 32 -21.90 6.91 -14.62
CA PHE A 32 -22.93 6.67 -13.61
C PHE A 32 -22.43 5.85 -12.40
N HIS A 33 -21.09 5.75 -12.22
CA HIS A 33 -20.52 5.02 -11.09
C HIS A 33 -20.94 5.64 -9.75
N PRO A 34 -21.33 4.84 -8.74
CA PRO A 34 -21.77 5.37 -7.44
C PRO A 34 -20.69 6.19 -6.74
N ASP A 35 -19.40 5.82 -6.85
CA ASP A 35 -18.31 6.60 -6.25
C ASP A 35 -18.11 7.99 -6.88
N ARG A 36 -18.55 8.17 -8.13
CA ARG A 36 -18.48 9.47 -8.83
C ARG A 36 -19.76 10.30 -8.69
N ASN A 37 -20.85 9.66 -8.32
CA ASN A 37 -22.17 10.28 -8.13
C ASN A 37 -22.73 9.86 -6.75
N PRO A 38 -22.06 10.17 -5.63
CA PRO A 38 -22.52 9.76 -4.31
C PRO A 38 -23.86 10.41 -3.96
N GLY A 39 -24.87 9.57 -3.65
CA GLY A 39 -26.19 10.03 -3.25
C GLY A 39 -27.15 10.37 -4.39
N ASP A 40 -26.76 10.18 -5.67
CA ASP A 40 -27.64 10.38 -6.82
C ASP A 40 -28.42 9.09 -7.13
N ALA A 41 -29.68 9.03 -6.68
CA ALA A 41 -30.57 7.88 -6.91
C ALA A 41 -30.87 7.63 -8.40
N GLU A 42 -30.87 8.67 -9.25
CA GLU A 42 -31.07 8.48 -10.68
C GLU A 42 -29.85 7.85 -11.35
N ALA A 43 -28.66 8.24 -10.94
CA ALA A 43 -27.42 7.63 -11.42
C ALA A 43 -27.33 6.15 -11.02
N GLU A 44 -27.76 5.80 -9.81
CA GLU A 44 -27.80 4.42 -9.32
C GLU A 44 -28.78 3.55 -10.13
N VAL A 45 -29.97 4.05 -10.42
CA VAL A 45 -30.96 3.34 -11.26
C VAL A 45 -30.42 3.13 -12.67
N LYS A 46 -29.86 4.17 -13.29
CA LYS A 46 -29.24 4.08 -14.63
C LYS A 46 -28.07 3.10 -14.66
N PHE A 47 -27.26 3.08 -13.62
CA PHE A 47 -26.14 2.13 -13.50
C PHE A 47 -26.63 0.68 -13.46
N LYS A 48 -27.70 0.40 -12.70
CA LYS A 48 -28.33 -0.94 -12.64
C LYS A 48 -28.88 -1.36 -14.01
N GLU A 49 -29.60 -0.47 -14.70
CA GLU A 49 -30.14 -0.74 -16.04
C GLU A 49 -29.06 -1.01 -17.07
N ILE A 50 -27.95 -0.24 -17.06
CA ILE A 50 -26.80 -0.39 -17.95
C ILE A 50 -26.08 -1.74 -17.71
N ASN A 51 -25.96 -2.17 -16.46
CA ASN A 51 -25.37 -3.46 -16.11
C ASN A 51 -26.26 -4.62 -16.59
N GLU A 52 -27.57 -4.55 -16.40
CA GLU A 52 -28.52 -5.56 -16.88
C GLU A 52 -28.45 -5.69 -18.40
N ALA A 53 -28.47 -4.57 -19.12
CA ALA A 53 -28.34 -4.53 -20.56
C ALA A 53 -27.01 -5.17 -21.08
N TYR A 54 -25.91 -4.83 -20.40
CA TYR A 54 -24.59 -5.38 -20.76
C TYR A 54 -24.53 -6.89 -20.57
N GLN A 55 -25.01 -7.43 -19.45
CA GLN A 55 -25.00 -8.86 -19.17
C GLN A 55 -25.76 -9.65 -20.22
N ILE A 56 -26.94 -9.19 -20.59
CA ILE A 56 -27.78 -9.87 -21.57
C ILE A 56 -27.20 -9.79 -22.99
N LEU A 57 -26.66 -8.64 -23.39
CA LEU A 57 -26.14 -8.45 -24.73
C LEU A 57 -24.72 -9.04 -24.95
N MET A 58 -24.00 -9.34 -23.86
CA MET A 58 -22.69 -9.98 -23.93
C MET A 58 -22.73 -11.50 -24.05
N ASP A 59 -23.82 -12.14 -23.60
CA ASP A 59 -24.02 -13.57 -23.77
C ASP A 59 -24.71 -13.84 -25.11
N PRO A 60 -24.08 -14.58 -26.04
CA PRO A 60 -24.66 -14.83 -27.36
C PRO A 60 -26.02 -15.51 -27.32
N GLN A 61 -26.28 -16.37 -26.32
CA GLN A 61 -27.57 -17.07 -26.17
C GLN A 61 -28.65 -16.12 -25.65
N GLN A 62 -28.32 -15.32 -24.64
CA GLN A 62 -29.23 -14.32 -24.06
C GLN A 62 -29.52 -13.20 -25.05
N ARG A 63 -28.51 -12.74 -25.80
CA ARG A 63 -28.68 -11.76 -26.87
C ARG A 63 -29.64 -12.27 -27.94
N ALA A 64 -29.45 -13.51 -28.41
CA ALA A 64 -30.36 -14.10 -29.40
C ALA A 64 -31.80 -14.28 -28.88
N ALA A 65 -31.96 -14.58 -27.59
CA ALA A 65 -33.27 -14.63 -26.96
C ALA A 65 -33.92 -13.23 -26.85
N TYR A 66 -33.12 -12.22 -26.49
CA TYR A 66 -33.56 -10.83 -26.45
C TYR A 66 -33.95 -10.29 -27.83
N ASP A 67 -33.16 -10.58 -28.85
CA ASP A 67 -33.43 -10.15 -30.22
C ASP A 67 -34.75 -10.75 -30.79
N ARG A 68 -35.13 -11.97 -30.31
CA ARG A 68 -36.37 -12.64 -30.75
C ARG A 68 -37.61 -12.22 -29.96
N HIS A 69 -37.50 -12.05 -28.69
CA HIS A 69 -38.65 -11.93 -27.77
C HIS A 69 -38.62 -10.65 -26.93
N GLY A 70 -37.60 -9.81 -27.06
CA GLY A 70 -37.45 -8.59 -26.27
C GLY A 70 -37.36 -8.89 -24.78
N HIS A 71 -37.80 -7.96 -23.96
CA HIS A 71 -37.86 -8.10 -22.50
C HIS A 71 -38.74 -9.27 -22.00
N ALA A 72 -39.73 -9.71 -22.81
CA ALA A 72 -40.61 -10.83 -22.47
C ALA A 72 -39.86 -12.16 -22.30
N ALA A 73 -38.70 -12.33 -22.95
CA ALA A 73 -37.83 -13.50 -22.78
C ALA A 73 -37.35 -13.70 -21.33
N PHE A 74 -37.31 -12.63 -20.57
CA PHE A 74 -36.75 -12.63 -19.20
C PHE A 74 -37.82 -12.36 -18.12
N GLU A 75 -39.09 -12.09 -18.49
CA GLU A 75 -40.16 -11.85 -17.54
C GLU A 75 -40.88 -13.16 -17.10
N GLN A 76 -40.90 -14.20 -17.93
CA GLN A 76 -41.52 -15.49 -17.61
C GLN A 76 -40.74 -16.40 -16.67
N GLY A 77 -39.48 -16.13 -16.37
CA GLY A 77 -38.65 -16.88 -15.41
C GLY A 77 -38.78 -16.44 -13.93
N ARG A 78 -39.65 -15.51 -13.60
CA ARG A 78 -39.77 -14.89 -12.27
C ARG A 78 -40.63 -15.63 -11.25
N GLY A 79 -40.93 -16.90 -11.48
CA GLY A 79 -41.65 -17.75 -10.55
C GLY A 79 -40.73 -18.57 -9.66
N GLY A 80 -40.15 -17.98 -8.59
CA GLY A 80 -39.49 -18.72 -7.52
C GLY A 80 -38.08 -18.28 -7.21
N GLY A 81 -37.94 -17.28 -6.32
CA GLY A 81 -36.66 -16.93 -5.70
C GLY A 81 -36.31 -15.44 -5.82
N GLY A 82 -36.67 -14.69 -4.74
CA GLY A 82 -36.55 -13.23 -4.68
C GLY A 82 -35.15 -12.71 -4.94
N PHE A 83 -35.03 -11.87 -5.95
CA PHE A 83 -33.93 -10.95 -6.16
C PHE A 83 -34.20 -9.63 -5.43
N GLY A 84 -34.28 -9.71 -4.11
CA GLY A 84 -34.36 -8.55 -3.25
C GLY A 84 -33.31 -8.68 -2.17
N ASP A 85 -32.61 -7.63 -1.87
CA ASP A 85 -31.70 -7.41 -0.72
C ASP A 85 -30.36 -8.18 -0.63
N GLY A 86 -30.15 -9.31 -1.31
CA GLY A 86 -28.84 -10.00 -1.35
C GLY A 86 -27.92 -9.59 -2.50
N PHE A 87 -28.44 -8.74 -3.43
CA PHE A 87 -27.74 -8.44 -4.69
C PHE A 87 -26.62 -7.39 -4.56
N ALA A 88 -26.70 -6.51 -3.57
CA ALA A 88 -25.72 -5.45 -3.38
C ALA A 88 -24.38 -5.94 -2.79
N SER A 89 -24.40 -6.97 -1.95
CA SER A 89 -23.17 -7.56 -1.38
C SER A 89 -22.47 -8.55 -2.33
N SER A 90 -23.25 -9.25 -3.16
CA SER A 90 -22.67 -10.16 -4.18
C SER A 90 -22.08 -9.42 -5.38
N MET A 91 -22.44 -8.15 -5.61
CA MET A 91 -21.91 -7.38 -6.75
C MET A 91 -20.48 -6.90 -6.55
N ALA A 92 -20.07 -6.59 -5.33
CA ALA A 92 -18.68 -6.21 -5.05
C ALA A 92 -17.74 -7.42 -5.27
N ASP A 93 -18.12 -8.59 -4.80
CA ASP A 93 -17.34 -9.82 -4.95
C ASP A 93 -17.29 -10.32 -6.41
N ILE A 94 -18.41 -10.18 -7.15
CA ILE A 94 -18.46 -10.55 -8.59
C ILE A 94 -17.70 -9.55 -9.46
N PHE A 95 -17.63 -8.28 -9.05
CA PHE A 95 -16.89 -7.25 -9.78
C PHE A 95 -15.38 -7.40 -9.59
N GLU A 96 -14.94 -7.79 -8.40
CA GLU A 96 -13.53 -8.08 -8.10
C GLU A 96 -13.07 -9.37 -8.79
N ASP A 97 -13.91 -10.41 -8.80
CA ASP A 97 -13.65 -11.68 -9.51
C ASP A 97 -13.69 -11.50 -11.04
N LEU A 98 -14.61 -10.71 -11.58
CA LEU A 98 -14.74 -10.53 -13.03
C LEU A 98 -13.70 -9.57 -13.61
N PHE A 99 -13.30 -8.51 -12.87
CA PHE A 99 -12.28 -7.57 -13.31
C PHE A 99 -10.87 -8.03 -12.93
N GLY A 100 -10.69 -8.69 -11.79
CA GLY A 100 -9.41 -9.32 -11.40
C GLY A 100 -9.02 -10.49 -12.31
N ASP A 101 -9.99 -11.29 -12.73
CA ASP A 101 -9.77 -12.48 -13.56
C ASP A 101 -9.61 -12.14 -15.06
N PHE A 102 -10.21 -11.05 -15.54
CA PHE A 102 -10.11 -10.64 -16.94
C PHE A 102 -8.80 -9.92 -17.31
N ALA A 103 -8.15 -9.28 -16.33
CA ALA A 103 -6.81 -8.70 -16.54
C ALA A 103 -5.69 -9.76 -16.48
N GLY A 104 -5.96 -10.97 -15.94
CA GLY A 104 -4.98 -12.04 -15.71
C GLY A 104 -5.15 -13.31 -16.51
N ARG A 105 -6.31 -13.55 -17.14
CA ARG A 105 -6.58 -14.80 -17.88
C ARG A 105 -6.41 -14.69 -19.40
N GLN A 106 -5.19 -14.50 -19.83
CA GLN A 106 -4.79 -15.01 -21.13
C GLN A 106 -4.00 -16.31 -20.92
N ARG A 107 -4.66 -17.45 -21.21
CA ARG A 107 -4.07 -18.78 -21.31
C ARG A 107 -3.60 -19.46 -20.02
N GLY A 108 -4.51 -19.86 -19.19
CA GLY A 108 -4.31 -21.00 -18.30
C GLY A 108 -4.66 -22.32 -19.02
N GLY A 109 -3.83 -22.76 -19.97
CA GLY A 109 -3.82 -24.14 -20.40
C GLY A 109 -3.59 -25.00 -19.15
N ARG A 110 -4.21 -26.20 -19.08
CA ARG A 110 -3.98 -27.26 -18.08
C ARG A 110 -2.48 -27.50 -17.92
N SER A 111 -1.81 -26.65 -17.17
CA SER A 111 -0.43 -26.83 -16.71
C SER A 111 -0.50 -27.86 -15.60
N GLY A 112 -0.11 -29.07 -15.90
CA GLY A 112 -0.16 -30.21 -14.98
C GLY A 112 0.53 -29.88 -13.66
N GLY A 113 -0.26 -29.51 -12.67
CA GLY A 113 0.11 -29.47 -11.27
C GLY A 113 1.27 -28.59 -10.82
N ARG A 114 1.87 -27.77 -11.68
CA ARG A 114 2.94 -26.83 -11.31
C ARG A 114 2.36 -25.63 -10.59
N GLU A 115 2.81 -25.39 -9.37
CA GLU A 115 2.34 -24.29 -8.54
C GLU A 115 3.49 -23.31 -8.34
N ARG A 116 3.19 -22.00 -8.48
CA ARG A 116 4.14 -20.94 -8.17
C ARG A 116 4.43 -20.93 -6.67
N GLY A 117 5.66 -20.70 -6.28
CA GLY A 117 6.04 -20.52 -4.88
C GLY A 117 5.39 -19.30 -4.27
N SER A 118 5.27 -19.30 -2.95
CA SER A 118 4.72 -18.19 -2.19
C SER A 118 5.65 -16.98 -2.25
N ASP A 119 5.06 -15.79 -2.26
CA ASP A 119 5.82 -14.58 -2.09
C ASP A 119 6.24 -14.43 -0.62
N LEU A 120 7.46 -13.93 -0.39
CA LEU A 120 8.00 -13.68 0.94
C LEU A 120 7.93 -12.21 1.28
N ARG A 121 7.71 -11.91 2.55
CA ARG A 121 7.77 -10.58 3.11
C ARG A 121 8.90 -10.47 4.12
N TYR A 122 9.73 -9.44 3.99
CA TYR A 122 10.79 -9.11 4.92
C TYR A 122 10.69 -7.64 5.33
N ASN A 123 10.73 -7.35 6.64
CA ASN A 123 10.77 -5.99 7.14
C ASN A 123 12.21 -5.63 7.47
N LEU A 124 12.70 -4.56 6.87
CA LEU A 124 14.08 -4.08 7.06
C LEU A 124 14.03 -2.69 7.68
N GLU A 125 14.61 -2.58 8.88
CA GLU A 125 14.80 -1.29 9.53
C GLU A 125 16.12 -0.66 9.08
N ILE A 126 16.06 0.62 8.71
CA ILE A 126 17.21 1.44 8.34
C ILE A 126 17.23 2.72 9.16
N THR A 127 18.40 3.33 9.31
CA THR A 127 18.53 4.63 9.95
C THR A 127 18.20 5.77 8.97
N LEU A 128 18.04 6.99 9.50
CA LEU A 128 17.76 8.16 8.67
C LEU A 128 18.96 8.50 7.76
N GLU A 129 20.19 8.30 8.24
CA GLU A 129 21.43 8.49 7.49
C GLU A 129 21.56 7.46 6.36
N GLU A 130 21.16 6.21 6.62
CA GLU A 130 21.14 5.16 5.60
C GLU A 130 20.08 5.46 4.53
N ALA A 131 18.93 5.98 4.92
CA ALA A 131 17.91 6.43 3.97
C ALA A 131 18.38 7.65 3.15
N TYR A 132 19.20 8.52 3.76
CA TYR A 132 19.78 9.69 3.09
C TYR A 132 20.85 9.31 2.08
N ALA A 133 21.81 8.47 2.47
CA ALA A 133 22.98 8.12 1.65
C ALA A 133 22.69 6.96 0.67
N GLY A 134 21.68 6.16 0.96
CA GLY A 134 21.51 4.85 0.35
C GLY A 134 22.43 3.80 1.00
N LYS A 135 22.04 2.55 0.88
CA LYS A 135 22.79 1.42 1.50
C LYS A 135 22.64 0.15 0.70
N THR A 136 23.71 -0.62 0.59
CA THR A 136 23.61 -2.02 0.21
C THR A 136 23.49 -2.87 1.47
N ALA A 137 22.36 -3.56 1.63
CA ALA A 137 22.09 -4.42 2.76
C ALA A 137 22.25 -5.90 2.38
N GLU A 138 22.93 -6.67 3.21
CA GLU A 138 22.97 -8.13 3.08
C GLU A 138 21.93 -8.76 3.99
N LEU A 139 21.01 -9.50 3.38
CA LEU A 139 19.92 -10.17 4.08
C LEU A 139 20.10 -11.67 4.08
N LYS A 140 19.92 -12.28 5.24
CA LYS A 140 19.90 -13.74 5.40
C LYS A 140 18.45 -14.17 5.56
N ILE A 141 17.93 -14.87 4.57
CA ILE A 141 16.53 -15.24 4.53
C ILE A 141 16.40 -16.76 4.43
N PRO A 142 15.81 -17.42 5.43
CA PRO A 142 15.48 -18.82 5.33
C PRO A 142 14.33 -19.01 4.32
N THR A 143 14.59 -19.73 3.25
CA THR A 143 13.65 -19.86 2.13
C THR A 143 13.54 -21.35 1.74
N ALA A 144 12.31 -21.79 1.45
CA ALA A 144 12.09 -23.11 0.86
C ALA A 144 12.49 -23.08 -0.61
N MET A 145 13.65 -23.65 -0.93
CA MET A 145 14.21 -23.70 -2.27
C MET A 145 13.81 -25.01 -2.98
N THR A 146 13.68 -24.94 -4.30
CA THR A 146 13.48 -26.14 -5.12
C THR A 146 14.64 -27.12 -4.87
N CYS A 147 14.32 -28.34 -4.53
CA CYS A 147 15.31 -29.38 -4.26
C CYS A 147 16.10 -29.70 -5.54
N GLU A 148 17.40 -29.45 -5.54
CA GLU A 148 18.30 -29.69 -6.69
C GLU A 148 18.37 -31.18 -7.06
N ALA A 149 18.36 -32.08 -6.05
CA ALA A 149 18.49 -33.53 -6.27
C ALA A 149 17.32 -34.13 -7.05
N CYS A 150 16.12 -33.55 -6.97
CA CYS A 150 14.94 -34.02 -7.69
C CYS A 150 14.31 -32.95 -8.59
N THR A 151 14.90 -31.77 -8.71
CA THR A 151 14.40 -30.64 -9.50
C THR A 151 12.92 -30.30 -9.22
N GLY A 152 12.55 -30.37 -7.94
CA GLY A 152 11.20 -30.04 -7.46
C GLY A 152 10.18 -31.15 -7.59
N THR A 153 10.50 -32.32 -8.16
CA THR A 153 9.54 -33.42 -8.35
C THR A 153 9.20 -34.16 -7.06
N GLY A 154 10.07 -34.10 -6.05
CA GLY A 154 9.94 -34.88 -4.82
C GLY A 154 10.27 -36.37 -4.98
N ALA A 155 10.41 -36.88 -6.20
CA ALA A 155 10.72 -38.27 -6.49
C ALA A 155 12.26 -38.50 -6.56
N LYS A 156 12.71 -39.69 -6.19
CA LYS A 156 14.10 -40.13 -6.34
C LYS A 156 14.49 -40.08 -7.82
N ALA A 157 15.73 -39.72 -8.11
CA ALA A 157 16.26 -39.74 -9.47
C ALA A 157 16.01 -41.08 -10.17
N GLY A 158 15.43 -40.99 -11.39
CA GLY A 158 15.01 -42.18 -12.17
C GLY A 158 13.63 -42.71 -11.85
N SER A 159 12.93 -42.19 -10.83
CA SER A 159 11.53 -42.50 -10.56
C SER A 159 10.62 -41.33 -10.95
N LYS A 160 9.37 -41.63 -11.31
CA LYS A 160 8.36 -40.61 -11.63
C LYS A 160 7.22 -40.68 -10.62
N ALA A 161 6.64 -39.53 -10.33
CA ALA A 161 5.39 -39.46 -9.62
C ALA A 161 4.28 -40.16 -10.45
N LYS A 162 3.42 -40.96 -9.81
CA LYS A 162 2.28 -41.60 -10.44
C LYS A 162 1.01 -40.84 -10.14
N THR A 163 0.12 -40.74 -11.11
CA THR A 163 -1.19 -40.14 -10.92
C THR A 163 -1.92 -40.87 -9.81
N CYS A 164 -2.46 -40.16 -8.84
CA CYS A 164 -3.19 -40.78 -7.74
C CYS A 164 -4.44 -41.52 -8.24
N SER A 165 -4.52 -42.85 -8.02
CA SER A 165 -5.63 -43.67 -8.48
C SER A 165 -6.96 -43.30 -7.79
N THR A 166 -6.92 -42.79 -6.56
CA THR A 166 -8.10 -42.43 -5.78
C THR A 166 -8.83 -41.19 -6.30
N CYS A 167 -8.10 -40.22 -6.79
CA CYS A 167 -8.69 -38.93 -7.29
C CYS A 167 -8.44 -38.70 -8.77
N GLY A 168 -7.82 -39.65 -9.49
CA GLY A 168 -7.54 -39.50 -10.92
C GLY A 168 -6.66 -38.29 -11.28
N GLY A 169 -5.84 -37.82 -10.35
CA GLY A 169 -4.99 -36.65 -10.55
C GLY A 169 -5.59 -35.31 -10.06
N HIS A 170 -6.85 -35.30 -9.64
CA HIS A 170 -7.54 -34.06 -9.26
C HIS A 170 -7.16 -33.52 -7.87
N GLY A 171 -6.52 -34.30 -7.02
CA GLY A 171 -6.17 -33.92 -5.65
C GLY A 171 -7.37 -33.83 -4.69
N ARG A 172 -8.59 -33.91 -5.21
CA ARG A 172 -9.86 -33.86 -4.46
C ARG A 172 -10.76 -35.02 -4.84
N VAL A 173 -11.57 -35.45 -3.91
CA VAL A 173 -12.60 -36.48 -4.12
C VAL A 173 -13.97 -35.86 -3.80
N ARG A 174 -14.97 -36.16 -4.64
CA ARG A 174 -16.34 -35.77 -4.39
C ARG A 174 -17.03 -36.84 -3.57
N ALA A 175 -17.47 -36.47 -2.39
CA ALA A 175 -18.32 -37.29 -1.56
C ALA A 175 -19.75 -36.77 -1.64
N GLN A 176 -20.69 -37.61 -2.07
CA GLN A 176 -22.09 -37.28 -2.11
C GLN A 176 -22.71 -37.60 -0.74
N GLN A 177 -23.26 -36.60 -0.08
CA GLN A 177 -23.95 -36.79 1.20
C GLN A 177 -25.38 -36.24 1.02
N GLY A 178 -26.30 -37.11 0.69
CA GLY A 178 -27.68 -36.76 0.33
C GLY A 178 -27.74 -35.99 -0.99
N PHE A 179 -28.36 -34.81 -1.00
CA PHE A 179 -28.47 -33.93 -2.19
C PHE A 179 -27.27 -33.02 -2.41
N PHE A 180 -26.29 -33.02 -1.50
CA PHE A 180 -25.12 -32.14 -1.59
C PHE A 180 -23.88 -32.98 -1.99
N ALA A 181 -23.15 -32.45 -2.98
CA ALA A 181 -21.82 -32.94 -3.33
C ALA A 181 -20.76 -32.11 -2.60
N ILE A 182 -20.04 -32.73 -1.66
CA ILE A 182 -18.97 -32.06 -0.91
C ILE A 182 -17.62 -32.46 -1.52
N GLU A 183 -16.81 -31.52 -1.91
CA GLU A 183 -15.43 -31.77 -2.31
C GLU A 183 -14.54 -31.85 -1.06
N ARG A 184 -13.78 -32.92 -0.93
CA ARG A 184 -12.79 -33.14 0.13
C ARG A 184 -11.42 -33.38 -0.46
N THR A 185 -10.38 -32.89 0.24
CA THR A 185 -9.00 -33.20 -0.12
C THR A 185 -8.81 -34.74 -0.16
N CYS A 186 -8.20 -35.24 -1.22
CA CYS A 186 -7.92 -36.68 -1.35
C CYS A 186 -6.91 -37.09 -0.29
N MET A 187 -7.32 -38.00 0.60
CA MET A 187 -6.48 -38.47 1.70
C MET A 187 -5.29 -39.30 1.22
N ALA A 188 -5.39 -39.99 0.07
CA ALA A 188 -4.32 -40.80 -0.46
C ALA A 188 -3.13 -39.98 -0.98
N CYS A 189 -3.39 -38.85 -1.61
CA CYS A 189 -2.35 -37.95 -2.13
C CYS A 189 -2.25 -36.63 -1.38
N GLN A 190 -3.06 -36.41 -0.35
CA GLN A 190 -3.08 -35.17 0.46
C GLN A 190 -3.21 -33.90 -0.38
N GLY A 191 -4.03 -33.94 -1.42
CA GLY A 191 -4.25 -32.83 -2.32
C GLY A 191 -3.27 -32.74 -3.50
N ARG A 192 -2.20 -33.53 -3.49
CA ARG A 192 -1.13 -33.44 -4.51
C ARG A 192 -1.56 -33.91 -5.91
N GLY A 193 -2.61 -34.72 -6.02
CA GLY A 193 -3.03 -35.37 -7.28
C GLY A 193 -2.11 -36.50 -7.74
N GLU A 194 -0.91 -36.61 -7.17
CA GLU A 194 0.10 -37.62 -7.50
C GLU A 194 0.61 -38.30 -6.25
N THR A 195 1.07 -39.55 -6.40
CA THR A 195 1.71 -40.33 -5.34
C THR A 195 3.15 -40.65 -5.72
N ILE A 196 4.06 -40.51 -4.76
CA ILE A 196 5.49 -40.77 -4.95
C ILE A 196 5.83 -42.05 -4.21
N GLU A 197 6.11 -43.14 -4.95
CA GLU A 197 6.49 -44.42 -4.36
C GLU A 197 7.92 -44.41 -3.79
N ASN A 198 8.83 -43.75 -4.49
CA ASN A 198 10.22 -43.60 -4.07
C ASN A 198 10.54 -42.12 -3.83
N PRO A 199 10.40 -41.60 -2.58
CA PRO A 199 10.66 -40.24 -2.27
C PRO A 199 12.15 -39.87 -2.40
N CYS A 200 12.44 -38.63 -2.82
CA CYS A 200 13.78 -38.10 -2.86
C CYS A 200 14.40 -38.11 -1.44
N PRO A 201 15.58 -38.67 -1.23
CA PRO A 201 16.19 -38.75 0.10
C PRO A 201 16.53 -37.35 0.68
N THR A 202 16.79 -36.36 -0.16
CA THR A 202 17.17 -35.00 0.26
C THR A 202 15.97 -34.21 0.77
N CYS A 203 14.86 -34.19 0.04
CA CYS A 203 13.65 -33.43 0.41
C CYS A 203 12.52 -34.31 0.98
N ARG A 204 12.72 -35.63 1.09
CA ARG A 204 11.73 -36.62 1.62
C ARG A 204 10.36 -36.58 0.96
N GLY A 205 10.31 -36.17 -0.32
CA GLY A 205 9.07 -36.11 -1.09
C GLY A 205 8.47 -34.71 -1.23
N ASP A 206 8.98 -33.70 -0.54
CA ASP A 206 8.42 -32.36 -0.56
C ASP A 206 8.78 -31.57 -1.84
N GLY A 207 9.83 -31.97 -2.54
CA GLY A 207 10.32 -31.25 -3.72
C GLY A 207 11.07 -29.95 -3.38
N ARG A 208 11.11 -29.54 -2.11
CA ARG A 208 11.75 -28.33 -1.60
C ARG A 208 12.60 -28.63 -0.38
N VAL A 209 13.61 -27.82 -0.14
CA VAL A 209 14.49 -27.87 1.04
C VAL A 209 14.62 -26.46 1.63
N MET A 210 14.60 -26.37 2.95
CA MET A 210 14.87 -25.11 3.64
C MET A 210 16.37 -24.80 3.55
N GLN A 211 16.70 -23.62 3.03
CA GLN A 211 18.06 -23.16 2.88
C GLN A 211 18.13 -21.66 3.22
N GLU A 212 19.20 -21.24 3.92
CA GLU A 212 19.48 -19.82 4.09
C GLU A 212 20.11 -19.25 2.81
N ARG A 213 19.50 -18.17 2.31
CA ARG A 213 20.05 -17.40 1.19
C ARG A 213 20.58 -16.06 1.66
N ASN A 214 21.78 -15.73 1.20
CA ASN A 214 22.35 -14.41 1.36
C ASN A 214 21.99 -13.57 0.12
N LEU A 215 21.21 -12.54 0.32
CA LEU A 215 20.76 -11.63 -0.76
C LEU A 215 21.33 -10.24 -0.51
N SER A 216 21.97 -9.69 -1.51
CA SER A 216 22.45 -8.31 -1.50
C SER A 216 21.39 -7.40 -2.11
N VAL A 217 20.91 -6.45 -1.33
CA VAL A 217 19.82 -5.55 -1.70
C VAL A 217 20.32 -4.11 -1.72
N ASN A 218 20.21 -3.47 -2.87
CA ASN A 218 20.56 -2.06 -3.00
C ASN A 218 19.36 -1.17 -2.64
N ILE A 219 19.49 -0.41 -1.56
CA ILE A 219 18.52 0.58 -1.10
C ILE A 219 18.96 1.93 -1.66
N PRO A 220 18.18 2.55 -2.58
CA PRO A 220 18.56 3.83 -3.14
C PRO A 220 18.47 4.96 -2.11
N ALA A 221 19.27 6.01 -2.31
CA ALA A 221 19.16 7.23 -1.51
C ALA A 221 17.78 7.91 -1.68
N GLY A 222 17.26 8.46 -0.61
CA GLY A 222 15.99 9.19 -0.61
C GLY A 222 14.75 8.33 -0.37
N VAL A 223 14.90 7.04 -0.02
CA VAL A 223 13.76 6.18 0.30
C VAL A 223 12.97 6.73 1.50
N GLU A 224 11.65 6.52 1.47
CA GLU A 224 10.73 6.92 2.53
C GLU A 224 10.34 5.72 3.40
N ASP A 225 9.81 6.03 4.59
CA ASP A 225 9.20 5.00 5.43
C ASP A 225 8.07 4.28 4.67
N GLY A 226 7.95 2.96 4.86
CA GLY A 226 6.98 2.13 4.13
C GLY A 226 7.35 1.86 2.66
N THR A 227 8.50 2.32 2.15
CA THR A 227 8.95 2.00 0.79
C THR A 227 9.09 0.49 0.62
N ARG A 228 8.57 -0.02 -0.50
CA ARG A 228 8.60 -1.44 -0.84
C ARG A 228 9.54 -1.73 -2.00
N ILE A 229 10.48 -2.64 -1.79
CA ILE A 229 11.40 -3.16 -2.81
C ILE A 229 10.98 -4.59 -3.15
N ARG A 230 10.81 -4.89 -4.44
CA ARG A 230 10.50 -6.23 -4.93
C ARG A 230 11.74 -6.84 -5.57
N LEU A 231 12.08 -8.04 -5.14
CA LEU A 231 13.08 -8.89 -5.77
C LEU A 231 12.35 -10.06 -6.43
N ALA A 232 12.29 -10.03 -7.76
CA ALA A 232 11.57 -11.02 -8.54
C ALA A 232 12.26 -12.39 -8.47
N GLY A 233 11.49 -13.45 -8.21
CA GLY A 233 11.99 -14.82 -8.13
C GLY A 233 12.75 -15.18 -6.85
N GLU A 234 12.84 -14.27 -5.87
CA GLU A 234 13.55 -14.47 -4.60
C GLU A 234 12.62 -14.92 -3.46
N GLY A 235 11.39 -15.29 -3.77
CA GLY A 235 10.44 -15.91 -2.86
C GLY A 235 10.68 -17.41 -2.68
N GLU A 236 9.69 -18.13 -2.14
CA GLU A 236 9.78 -19.59 -2.02
C GLU A 236 9.83 -20.28 -3.39
N GLY A 237 10.54 -21.37 -3.46
CA GLY A 237 10.55 -22.24 -4.63
C GLY A 237 9.16 -22.80 -4.94
N GLY A 238 8.81 -22.83 -6.22
CA GLY A 238 7.55 -23.42 -6.67
C GLY A 238 7.48 -24.92 -6.45
N LEU A 239 6.26 -25.44 -6.39
CA LEU A 239 6.02 -26.86 -6.30
C LEU A 239 6.00 -27.49 -7.70
N ARG A 240 6.48 -28.75 -7.78
CA ARG A 240 6.47 -29.54 -9.03
C ARG A 240 7.16 -28.88 -10.21
N GLY A 241 8.26 -28.14 -9.94
CA GLY A 241 8.95 -27.37 -10.98
C GLY A 241 8.20 -26.11 -11.42
N GLY A 242 7.32 -25.58 -10.57
CA GLY A 242 6.73 -24.25 -10.73
C GLY A 242 7.77 -23.15 -10.52
N PRO A 243 7.51 -21.92 -10.99
CA PRO A 243 8.38 -20.79 -10.77
C PRO A 243 8.41 -20.37 -9.30
N SER A 244 9.50 -19.77 -8.84
CA SER A 244 9.57 -19.19 -7.51
C SER A 244 8.62 -17.99 -7.36
N GLY A 245 8.25 -17.69 -6.12
CA GLY A 245 7.59 -16.44 -5.75
C GLY A 245 8.56 -15.25 -5.77
N ASP A 246 8.12 -14.12 -5.30
CA ASP A 246 8.90 -12.91 -5.16
C ASP A 246 9.18 -12.57 -3.69
N LEU A 247 10.26 -11.83 -3.44
CA LEU A 247 10.53 -11.28 -2.12
C LEU A 247 10.16 -9.80 -2.10
N TYR A 248 9.33 -9.42 -1.15
CA TYR A 248 8.96 -8.03 -0.87
C TYR A 248 9.64 -7.55 0.41
N ILE A 249 10.49 -6.56 0.29
CA ILE A 249 11.18 -5.92 1.40
C ILE A 249 10.45 -4.61 1.70
N PHE A 250 9.97 -4.48 2.93
CA PHE A 250 9.34 -3.27 3.44
C PHE A 250 10.36 -2.53 4.29
N LEU A 251 10.69 -1.31 3.90
CA LEU A 251 11.62 -0.46 4.62
C LEU A 251 10.87 0.27 5.75
N SER A 252 11.48 0.30 6.93
CA SER A 252 11.04 1.13 8.04
C SER A 252 12.21 2.02 8.48
N VAL A 253 11.99 3.33 8.49
CA VAL A 253 13.01 4.31 8.90
C VAL A 253 12.89 4.56 10.40
N LYS A 254 13.99 4.31 11.13
CA LYS A 254 14.03 4.56 12.58
C LYS A 254 13.87 6.05 12.87
N PRO A 255 13.09 6.42 13.90
CA PRO A 255 13.07 7.80 14.40
C PRO A 255 14.47 8.27 14.79
N HIS A 256 14.85 9.47 14.33
CA HIS A 256 16.14 10.04 14.65
C HIS A 256 16.05 10.93 15.89
N GLN A 257 17.15 11.01 16.68
CA GLN A 257 17.15 11.75 17.94
C GLN A 257 17.07 13.27 17.76
N LEU A 258 17.70 13.80 16.70
CA LEU A 258 17.80 15.24 16.45
C LEU A 258 16.89 15.70 15.31
N PHE A 259 16.69 14.87 14.31
CA PHE A 259 15.99 15.25 13.08
C PHE A 259 14.62 14.59 12.99
N GLN A 260 13.65 15.38 12.59
CA GLN A 260 12.33 14.92 12.20
C GLN A 260 12.19 15.13 10.70
N ARG A 261 11.79 14.09 9.98
CA ARG A 261 11.62 14.13 8.53
C ARG A 261 10.16 14.42 8.18
N ASP A 262 9.96 15.31 7.21
CA ASP A 262 8.68 15.53 6.54
C ASP A 262 8.91 15.60 5.02
N GLY A 263 8.57 14.52 4.32
CA GLY A 263 8.88 14.36 2.90
C GLY A 263 10.38 14.45 2.60
N ALA A 264 10.79 15.48 1.87
CA ALA A 264 12.19 15.77 1.56
C ALA A 264 12.87 16.69 2.60
N ASP A 265 12.10 17.35 3.45
CA ASP A 265 12.63 18.32 4.39
C ASP A 265 12.94 17.69 5.75
N LEU A 266 13.89 18.28 6.43
CA LEU A 266 14.31 17.91 7.78
C LEU A 266 14.03 19.06 8.74
N PHE A 267 13.60 18.72 9.93
CA PHE A 267 13.37 19.66 11.03
C PHE A 267 14.26 19.29 12.20
N CYS A 268 14.97 20.28 12.73
CA CYS A 268 15.79 20.13 13.92
C CYS A 268 15.44 21.21 14.94
N ARG A 269 15.16 20.80 16.19
CA ARG A 269 14.91 21.74 17.28
C ARG A 269 16.20 22.05 18.01
N VAL A 270 16.59 23.32 18.02
CA VAL A 270 17.83 23.76 18.63
C VAL A 270 17.53 24.68 19.80
N PRO A 271 17.87 24.27 21.04
CA PRO A 271 17.75 25.16 22.20
C PRO A 271 18.83 26.23 22.15
N ILE A 272 18.45 27.47 22.35
CA ILE A 272 19.36 28.61 22.51
C ILE A 272 19.06 29.34 23.80
N SER A 273 20.09 29.99 24.37
CA SER A 273 19.87 30.78 25.58
C SER A 273 18.99 32.01 25.30
N MET A 274 18.23 32.41 26.28
CA MET A 274 17.44 33.66 26.23
C MET A 274 18.34 34.90 25.89
N ALA A 275 19.58 34.93 26.39
CA ALA A 275 20.52 35.98 26.10
C ALA A 275 20.96 35.97 24.62
N SER A 276 21.27 34.80 24.06
CA SER A 276 21.60 34.65 22.64
C SER A 276 20.42 34.98 21.74
N ALA A 277 19.20 34.66 22.17
CA ALA A 277 17.99 35.01 21.41
C ALA A 277 17.74 36.54 21.41
N ALA A 278 18.04 37.22 22.52
CA ALA A 278 17.84 38.64 22.64
C ALA A 278 18.91 39.46 21.90
N LEU A 279 20.19 39.06 21.99
CA LEU A 279 21.34 39.80 21.45
C LEU A 279 21.71 39.38 20.03
N GLY A 280 21.13 38.30 19.52
CA GLY A 280 21.62 37.62 18.33
C GLY A 280 22.84 36.73 18.60
N ALA A 281 23.07 35.74 17.80
CA ALA A 281 24.22 34.83 17.95
C ALA A 281 24.43 34.04 16.65
N ASP A 282 25.67 33.65 16.40
CA ASP A 282 25.98 32.62 15.40
C ASP A 282 26.00 31.26 16.09
N ILE A 283 25.21 30.32 15.57
CA ILE A 283 25.13 28.97 16.12
C ILE A 283 25.55 27.94 15.07
N LYS A 284 26.23 26.89 15.53
CA LYS A 284 26.58 25.76 14.70
C LYS A 284 25.61 24.63 14.94
N VAL A 285 25.05 24.09 13.87
CA VAL A 285 24.07 23.00 13.91
C VAL A 285 24.58 21.82 13.09
N PRO A 286 24.35 20.58 13.54
CA PRO A 286 24.72 19.41 12.76
C PRO A 286 23.80 19.29 11.54
N THR A 287 24.34 18.74 10.46
CA THR A 287 23.57 18.34 9.30
C THR A 287 23.62 16.81 9.17
N LEU A 288 22.68 16.22 8.45
CA LEU A 288 22.55 14.77 8.35
C LEU A 288 23.74 14.12 7.62
N ASP A 289 24.47 14.89 6.81
CA ASP A 289 25.71 14.45 6.14
C ASP A 289 26.94 14.48 7.06
N GLY A 290 26.77 14.74 8.36
CA GLY A 290 27.84 14.79 9.36
C GLY A 290 28.68 16.08 9.33
N GLN A 291 28.25 17.09 8.57
CA GLN A 291 28.88 18.40 8.56
C GLN A 291 28.23 19.34 9.58
N GLU A 292 28.87 20.47 9.85
CA GLU A 292 28.29 21.58 10.59
C GLU A 292 27.83 22.67 9.63
N ALA A 293 26.66 23.24 9.90
CA ALA A 293 26.19 24.46 9.26
C ALA A 293 26.14 25.60 10.27
N GLU A 294 26.60 26.78 9.88
CA GLU A 294 26.56 27.98 10.69
C GLU A 294 25.34 28.83 10.32
N ILE A 295 24.60 29.30 11.33
CA ILE A 295 23.38 30.07 11.18
C ILE A 295 23.47 31.31 12.06
N ALA A 296 23.29 32.48 11.46
CA ALA A 296 23.13 33.74 12.18
C ALA A 296 21.68 33.82 12.74
N ILE A 297 21.55 33.90 14.03
CA ILE A 297 20.29 34.13 14.74
C ILE A 297 20.16 35.63 14.95
N PRO A 298 19.19 36.34 14.35
CA PRO A 298 18.97 37.74 14.56
C PRO A 298 18.58 38.06 16.01
N GLU A 299 18.90 39.27 16.46
CA GLU A 299 18.44 39.78 17.75
C GLU A 299 16.89 39.77 17.86
N GLY A 300 16.37 39.54 19.05
CA GLY A 300 14.93 39.47 19.30
C GLY A 300 14.25 38.22 18.75
N THR A 301 15.01 37.15 18.42
CA THR A 301 14.44 35.89 17.93
C THR A 301 13.58 35.23 18.98
N GLN A 302 12.33 34.93 18.61
CA GLN A 302 11.37 34.26 19.49
C GLN A 302 11.37 32.74 19.33
N THR A 303 10.91 32.03 20.38
CA THR A 303 10.70 30.58 20.34
C THR A 303 9.77 30.19 19.18
N GLY A 304 10.13 29.13 18.47
CA GLY A 304 9.35 28.61 17.35
C GLY A 304 9.75 29.19 15.99
N LYS A 305 10.58 30.24 15.95
CA LYS A 305 11.08 30.77 14.68
C LYS A 305 11.92 29.74 13.95
N GLN A 306 11.70 29.62 12.65
CA GLN A 306 12.38 28.64 11.79
C GLN A 306 13.35 29.34 10.84
N PHE A 307 14.52 28.74 10.66
CA PHE A 307 15.56 29.20 9.76
C PHE A 307 15.86 28.09 8.75
N PRO A 308 15.56 28.29 7.45
CA PRO A 308 15.83 27.30 6.42
C PRO A 308 17.29 27.29 5.99
N ILE A 309 17.90 26.11 5.93
CA ILE A 309 19.20 25.87 5.32
C ILE A 309 18.95 25.11 4.02
N LYS A 310 19.08 25.79 2.91
CA LYS A 310 18.73 25.26 1.59
C LYS A 310 19.64 24.09 1.20
N GLY A 311 19.01 23.03 0.64
CA GLY A 311 19.71 21.85 0.11
C GLY A 311 20.39 20.97 1.17
N ARG A 312 20.04 21.13 2.46
CA ARG A 312 20.57 20.33 3.57
C ARG A 312 19.54 19.36 4.17
N GLY A 313 18.40 19.20 3.51
CA GLY A 313 17.38 18.17 3.82
C GLY A 313 17.74 16.81 3.25
N MET A 314 16.73 15.95 3.12
CA MET A 314 16.84 14.59 2.59
C MET A 314 17.16 14.59 1.09
N THR A 315 17.84 13.57 0.66
CA THR A 315 17.91 13.23 -0.77
C THR A 315 16.53 12.85 -1.28
N ILE A 316 16.23 13.20 -2.53
CA ILE A 316 14.97 12.87 -3.19
C ILE A 316 15.22 11.68 -4.12
N LEU A 317 14.40 10.64 -3.98
CA LEU A 317 14.52 9.42 -4.76
C LEU A 317 14.54 9.72 -6.27
N ARG A 318 15.57 9.24 -6.97
CA ARG A 318 15.79 9.43 -8.41
C ARG A 318 15.99 10.89 -8.86
N ALA A 319 16.22 11.82 -7.96
CA ALA A 319 16.51 13.22 -8.28
C ALA A 319 17.90 13.63 -7.78
N LYS A 320 18.43 14.70 -8.36
CA LYS A 320 19.71 15.30 -7.91
C LYS A 320 19.54 16.33 -6.80
N ASN A 321 18.30 16.79 -6.64
CA ASN A 321 17.97 17.82 -5.67
C ASN A 321 17.80 17.20 -4.29
N ARG A 322 18.00 18.03 -3.27
CA ARG A 322 17.74 17.72 -1.86
C ARG A 322 16.67 18.68 -1.35
N GLY A 323 15.97 18.26 -0.30
CA GLY A 323 15.10 19.14 0.47
C GLY A 323 15.91 20.11 1.33
N ASP A 324 15.23 20.86 2.16
CA ASP A 324 15.82 21.86 3.05
C ASP A 324 15.86 21.35 4.49
N LEU A 325 16.79 21.92 5.30
CA LEU A 325 16.84 21.69 6.73
C LEU A 325 16.29 22.92 7.44
N TYR A 326 15.23 22.74 8.20
CA TYR A 326 14.60 23.80 8.99
C TYR A 326 15.07 23.71 10.44
N ILE A 327 15.76 24.73 10.92
CA ILE A 327 16.17 24.86 12.29
C ILE A 327 15.12 25.64 13.06
N GLN A 328 14.39 24.95 13.93
CA GLN A 328 13.41 25.55 14.82
C GLN A 328 14.06 25.92 16.16
N VAL A 329 14.14 27.21 16.43
CA VAL A 329 14.72 27.72 17.65
C VAL A 329 13.77 27.53 18.83
N VAL A 330 14.30 27.04 19.94
CA VAL A 330 13.59 26.96 21.24
C VAL A 330 14.38 27.81 22.24
N VAL A 331 13.82 28.92 22.67
CA VAL A 331 14.47 29.80 23.62
C VAL A 331 14.38 29.20 25.02
N GLU A 332 15.52 28.93 25.62
CA GLU A 332 15.62 28.36 26.97
C GLU A 332 15.80 29.46 28.01
N THR A 333 14.88 29.50 28.99
CA THR A 333 15.00 30.37 30.15
C THR A 333 15.96 29.74 31.19
N PRO A 334 16.99 30.47 31.60
CA PRO A 334 18.01 29.92 32.49
C PRO A 334 17.44 29.53 33.85
N ARG A 335 17.92 28.39 34.35
CA ARG A 335 17.58 27.85 35.68
C ARG A 335 18.79 27.93 36.60
N ASN A 336 18.60 27.84 37.90
CA ASN A 336 19.67 27.78 38.93
C ASN A 336 20.64 28.97 38.87
N LEU A 337 20.09 30.18 38.76
CA LEU A 337 20.84 31.43 38.69
C LEU A 337 21.72 31.65 39.95
N ASN A 338 22.99 32.01 39.77
CA ASN A 338 23.83 32.50 40.85
C ASN A 338 23.42 33.92 41.25
N ALA A 339 23.99 34.46 42.36
CA ALA A 339 23.65 35.76 42.90
C ALA A 339 23.83 36.86 41.91
N ARG A 340 24.97 36.87 41.16
CA ARG A 340 25.27 37.92 40.15
C ARG A 340 24.36 37.87 38.94
N GLN A 341 24.07 36.69 38.45
CA GLN A 341 23.11 36.54 37.34
C GLN A 341 21.70 37.05 37.73
N ARG A 342 21.29 36.80 38.93
CA ARG A 342 20.01 37.28 39.48
C ARG A 342 19.97 38.79 39.56
N GLU A 343 21.06 39.42 40.02
CA GLU A 343 21.20 40.90 40.06
C GLU A 343 21.09 41.50 38.64
N LEU A 344 21.85 40.97 37.66
CA LEU A 344 21.83 41.43 36.29
C LEU A 344 20.44 41.34 35.64
N LEU A 345 19.72 40.24 35.90
CA LEU A 345 18.35 40.11 35.41
C LEU A 345 17.37 41.06 36.11
N LYS A 346 17.57 41.38 37.38
CA LYS A 346 16.77 42.43 38.07
C LYS A 346 17.05 43.82 37.50
N GLU A 347 18.32 44.14 37.22
CA GLU A 347 18.70 45.37 36.58
C GLU A 347 18.08 45.49 35.18
N PHE A 348 18.16 44.42 34.37
CA PHE A 348 17.52 44.35 33.05
C PHE A 348 16.01 44.59 33.16
N LEU A 349 15.34 43.88 34.11
CA LEU A 349 13.89 44.03 34.31
C LEU A 349 13.50 45.48 34.71
N ALA A 350 14.31 46.14 35.56
CA ALA A 350 14.05 47.51 35.99
C ALA A 350 14.21 48.56 34.87
N GLN A 351 15.04 48.24 33.86
CA GLN A 351 15.26 49.10 32.69
C GLN A 351 14.37 48.74 31.48
N SER A 352 13.66 47.59 31.56
CA SER A 352 12.78 47.14 30.48
C SER A 352 11.54 48.05 30.37
N SER A 353 11.16 48.38 29.14
CA SER A 353 9.96 49.16 28.78
C SER A 353 9.02 48.27 27.97
N GLY A 354 7.83 48.79 27.65
CA GLY A 354 6.87 48.12 26.78
C GLY A 354 7.41 47.81 25.39
N ASP A 355 8.30 48.66 24.90
CA ASP A 355 8.97 48.49 23.60
C ASP A 355 9.82 47.19 23.56
N ASN A 356 10.36 46.78 24.71
CA ASN A 356 11.16 45.54 24.80
C ASN A 356 10.29 44.29 24.86
N GLN A 357 9.01 44.40 25.25
CA GLN A 357 8.08 43.27 25.45
C GLN A 357 6.69 43.60 24.85
N PRO A 358 6.58 43.83 23.54
CA PRO A 358 5.36 44.31 22.90
C PRO A 358 4.20 43.31 23.01
N GLU A 359 4.47 42.01 23.00
CA GLU A 359 3.41 41.00 23.12
C GLU A 359 2.78 40.97 24.52
N SER A 360 3.61 41.08 25.56
CA SER A 360 3.13 41.15 26.95
C SER A 360 2.28 42.41 27.15
N GLU A 361 2.76 43.58 26.68
CA GLU A 361 2.05 44.83 26.83
C GLU A 361 0.75 44.85 26.04
N GLY A 362 0.78 44.35 24.80
CA GLY A 362 -0.42 44.17 23.98
C GLY A 362 -1.47 43.28 24.60
N PHE A 363 -1.04 42.16 25.25
CA PHE A 363 -1.96 41.25 25.96
C PHE A 363 -2.57 41.94 27.19
N PHE A 364 -1.74 42.53 28.06
CA PHE A 364 -2.25 43.20 29.27
C PHE A 364 -3.04 44.44 28.95
N GLY A 365 -2.77 45.14 27.83
CA GLY A 365 -3.61 46.17 27.29
C GLY A 365 -5.02 45.68 27.00
N LYS A 366 -5.14 44.60 26.23
CA LYS A 366 -6.44 43.99 25.93
C LYS A 366 -7.17 43.48 27.18
N VAL A 367 -6.46 42.96 28.17
CA VAL A 367 -7.04 42.57 29.46
C VAL A 367 -7.63 43.74 30.19
N ARG A 368 -6.91 44.89 30.22
CA ARG A 368 -7.43 46.13 30.84
C ARG A 368 -8.68 46.61 30.12
N ASP A 369 -8.68 46.60 28.80
CA ASP A 369 -9.83 47.05 27.99
C ASP A 369 -11.05 46.11 28.20
N PHE A 370 -10.81 44.84 28.35
CA PHE A 370 -11.88 43.84 28.63
C PHE A 370 -12.55 44.14 29.98
N PHE A 371 -11.78 44.45 31.02
CA PHE A 371 -12.35 44.78 32.33
C PHE A 371 -12.90 46.22 32.42
N ALA A 372 -12.40 47.17 31.58
CA ALA A 372 -12.90 48.51 31.55
C ALA A 372 -14.15 48.70 30.68
N GLY A 373 -14.35 47.86 29.66
CA GLY A 373 -15.50 47.89 28.76
C GLY A 373 -16.76 47.17 29.24
N GLY A 374 -16.77 46.63 30.46
CA GLY A 374 -17.90 45.94 31.12
C GLY A 374 -18.82 46.86 31.94
N SER A 375 -18.96 48.15 31.56
CA SER A 375 -19.89 49.09 32.23
C SER A 375 -20.90 49.60 31.24
#